data_18b05b040f95d9fb9650e408e7062404
#
_entry.id   18b05b040f95d9fb9650e408e7062404
#
_cell.length_a   1.000
_cell.length_b   1.000
_cell.length_c   1.000
_cell.angle_alpha   90.00
_cell.angle_beta   90.00
_cell.angle_gamma   90.00
#
_symmetry.space_group_name_H-M   'P 1'
#
loop_
_entity.id
_entity.type
_entity.pdbx_description
1 polymer ?
#
loop_
_entity_poly.entity_id
_entity_poly.type
_entity_poly.pdbx_seq_one_letter_code
_entity_poly.pdbx_strand_id
1 'polypeptide(L)'
;RPESPDPAPLPEESGDGVAKACRFILASVLFGAKYAKKFDLSGVRFDDPVHNKIANYIRERQEKGEQPRASALFDIFSPDTPELSAVLDLSLGDSLEGVGAAKYFEDCLRTVERARLQEEMNRLSRLCDAETDVARKREMTRSLLSLAVKLKNL
;
A
#
# COMPACT_ATOMS: atom_id res chain seq x y z
N ARG A 1 28.21 14.47 21.22
CA ARG A 1 27.93 14.07 20.82
C ARG A 1 27.25 13.72 20.34
N PRO A 2 26.97 13.58 20.31
CA PRO A 2 26.48 13.16 19.72
C PRO A 2 25.70 12.85 19.11
N GLU A 3 25.49 12.65 18.87
CA GLU A 3 24.92 12.31 18.24
C GLU A 3 24.00 11.95 18.06
N SER A 4 23.57 12.07 18.27
CA SER A 4 22.57 11.77 18.26
C SER A 4 21.98 11.31 17.37
N PRO A 5 21.57 10.83 17.14
CA PRO A 5 21.02 10.29 16.26
C PRO A 5 19.83 10.54 15.92
N ASP A 6 19.60 10.56 15.56
CA ASP A 6 18.60 10.88 15.25
C ASP A 6 17.72 10.19 14.70
N PRO A 7 17.10 10.17 14.72
CA PRO A 7 16.01 9.59 14.48
C PRO A 7 15.54 9.58 13.25
N ALA A 8 15.60 9.96 12.60
CA ALA A 8 15.24 9.90 11.39
C ALA A 8 14.37 8.89 10.92
N PRO A 9 14.05 7.90 11.36
CA PRO A 9 13.31 6.84 10.79
C PRO A 9 12.05 7.22 10.10
N LEU A 10 11.49 8.30 10.41
CA LEU A 10 10.20 8.63 9.83
C LEU A 10 10.18 8.68 8.33
N PRO A 11 11.11 9.35 7.68
CA PRO A 11 11.10 9.41 6.24
C PRO A 11 11.27 8.07 5.61
N GLU A 12 12.07 7.25 6.20
CA GLU A 12 12.29 5.94 5.66
C GLU A 12 11.09 5.09 5.78
N GLU A 13 10.37 5.25 6.87
CA GLU A 13 9.16 4.51 7.01
C GLU A 13 8.19 4.83 5.92
N SER A 14 8.12 6.08 5.53
CA SER A 14 7.20 6.46 4.48
C SER A 14 7.51 5.72 3.19
N GLY A 15 8.79 5.54 2.88
CA GLY A 15 9.16 4.85 1.67
C GLY A 15 9.20 3.36 1.83
N ASP A 16 10.10 2.91 2.68
CA ASP A 16 10.32 1.49 2.88
C ASP A 16 9.15 0.78 3.52
N GLY A 17 8.55 1.41 4.51
CA GLY A 17 7.44 0.79 5.22
C GLY A 17 6.26 0.55 4.32
N VAL A 18 5.98 1.49 3.43
CA VAL A 18 4.88 1.34 2.49
C VAL A 18 5.18 0.22 1.51
N ALA A 19 6.41 0.17 0.99
CA ALA A 19 6.77 -0.88 0.05
C ALA A 19 6.67 -2.25 0.69
N LYS A 20 7.15 -2.40 1.92
CA LYS A 20 7.03 -3.66 2.64
C LYS A 20 5.58 -4.05 2.87
N ALA A 21 4.76 -3.07 3.24
CA ALA A 21 3.34 -3.32 3.47
C ALA A 21 2.67 -3.80 2.19
N CYS A 22 2.96 -3.16 1.06
CA CYS A 22 2.39 -3.53 -0.22
C CYS A 22 2.79 -4.95 -0.61
N ARG A 23 4.06 -5.30 -0.41
CA ARG A 23 4.54 -6.64 -0.74
C ARG A 23 3.81 -7.69 0.07
N PHE A 24 3.64 -7.44 1.35
CA PHE A 24 2.98 -8.41 2.22
C PHE A 24 1.50 -8.56 1.84
N ILE A 25 0.83 -7.46 1.56
CA ILE A 25 -0.57 -7.51 1.13
C ILE A 25 -0.71 -8.33 -0.14
N LEU A 26 0.11 -8.03 -1.15
CA LEU A 26 0.03 -8.71 -2.42
C LEU A 26 0.36 -10.19 -2.29
N ALA A 27 1.41 -10.52 -1.54
CA ALA A 27 1.78 -11.92 -1.35
C ALA A 27 0.69 -12.68 -0.61
N SER A 28 0.11 -12.07 0.42
CA SER A 28 -0.95 -12.72 1.19
C SER A 28 -2.14 -13.10 0.32
N VAL A 29 -2.56 -12.19 -0.55
CA VAL A 29 -3.69 -12.46 -1.41
C VAL A 29 -3.29 -13.43 -2.53
N LEU A 30 -2.11 -13.22 -3.12
CA LEU A 30 -1.63 -14.04 -4.22
C LEU A 30 -1.50 -15.52 -3.82
N PHE A 31 -0.95 -15.77 -2.63
CA PHE A 31 -0.72 -17.13 -2.17
C PHE A 31 -1.87 -17.69 -1.33
N GLY A 32 -2.95 -16.93 -1.19
CA GLY A 32 -4.17 -17.44 -0.56
C GLY A 32 -4.09 -17.64 0.93
N ALA A 33 -3.40 -16.75 1.63
CA ALA A 33 -3.37 -16.82 3.08
C ALA A 33 -4.80 -16.75 3.63
N LYS A 34 -5.07 -17.46 4.70
CA LYS A 34 -6.43 -17.58 5.22
C LYS A 34 -7.09 -16.23 5.51
N TYR A 35 -6.35 -15.34 6.16
CA TYR A 35 -6.90 -14.04 6.53
C TYR A 35 -7.12 -13.13 5.31
N ALA A 36 -6.51 -13.44 4.18
CA ALA A 36 -6.60 -12.63 2.97
C ALA A 36 -7.44 -13.30 1.89
N LYS A 37 -8.00 -14.47 2.16
CA LYS A 37 -8.64 -15.26 1.12
C LYS A 37 -9.83 -14.56 0.47
N LYS A 38 -10.59 -13.80 1.24
CA LYS A 38 -11.75 -13.09 0.73
C LYS A 38 -11.51 -11.60 0.59
N PHE A 39 -10.27 -11.17 0.76
CA PHE A 39 -9.98 -9.76 0.71
C PHE A 39 -10.02 -9.24 -0.72
N ASP A 40 -10.75 -8.16 -0.94
CA ASP A 40 -10.91 -7.54 -2.26
C ASP A 40 -9.87 -6.44 -2.44
N LEU A 41 -8.97 -6.63 -3.38
CA LEU A 41 -7.90 -5.65 -3.63
C LEU A 41 -8.38 -4.38 -4.31
N SER A 42 -9.62 -4.35 -4.80
CA SER A 42 -10.08 -3.18 -5.54
C SER A 42 -10.08 -1.90 -4.70
N GLY A 43 -10.14 -2.04 -3.38
CA GLY A 43 -10.12 -0.88 -2.49
C GLY A 43 -8.73 -0.39 -2.10
N VAL A 44 -7.68 -1.06 -2.57
CA VAL A 44 -6.31 -0.71 -2.21
C VAL A 44 -5.60 -0.13 -3.42
N ARG A 45 -4.88 0.97 -3.21
CA ARG A 45 -4.15 1.63 -4.27
C ARG A 45 -2.66 1.33 -4.14
N PHE A 46 -2.06 0.90 -5.25
CA PHE A 46 -0.64 0.60 -5.30
C PHE A 46 0.04 1.55 -6.30
N ASP A 47 1.01 2.30 -5.81
CA ASP A 47 1.69 3.30 -6.65
C ASP A 47 2.88 2.74 -7.40
N ASP A 48 3.56 1.72 -6.84
CA ASP A 48 4.67 1.09 -7.53
C ASP A 48 4.16 0.37 -8.77
N PRO A 49 4.76 0.59 -9.94
CA PRO A 49 4.25 -0.03 -11.17
C PRO A 49 4.22 -1.55 -11.12
N VAL A 50 5.19 -2.18 -10.48
CA VAL A 50 5.20 -3.64 -10.38
C VAL A 50 4.07 -4.10 -9.47
N HIS A 51 3.93 -3.45 -8.31
CA HIS A 51 2.84 -3.77 -7.40
C HIS A 51 1.49 -3.59 -8.07
N ASN A 52 1.33 -2.53 -8.83
CA ASN A 52 0.07 -2.25 -9.51
C ASN A 52 -0.25 -3.31 -10.55
N LYS A 53 0.74 -3.79 -11.29
CA LYS A 53 0.53 -4.85 -12.26
C LYS A 53 0.14 -6.16 -11.60
N ILE A 54 0.79 -6.48 -10.49
CA ILE A 54 0.44 -7.68 -9.74
C ILE A 54 -0.99 -7.57 -9.21
N ALA A 55 -1.33 -6.40 -8.67
CA ALA A 55 -2.67 -6.17 -8.14
C ALA A 55 -3.72 -6.29 -9.23
N ASN A 56 -3.44 -5.75 -10.41
CA ASN A 56 -4.38 -5.83 -11.53
C ASN A 56 -4.62 -7.27 -11.95
N TYR A 57 -3.55 -8.07 -11.99
CA TYR A 57 -3.69 -9.49 -12.30
C TYR A 57 -4.59 -10.18 -11.27
N ILE A 58 -4.35 -9.91 -9.99
CA ILE A 58 -5.14 -10.51 -8.93
C ILE A 58 -6.60 -10.08 -9.03
N ARG A 59 -6.83 -8.79 -9.27
CA ARG A 59 -8.20 -8.26 -9.38
C ARG A 59 -8.97 -8.92 -10.52
N GLU A 60 -8.31 -9.14 -11.65
CA GLU A 60 -8.94 -9.80 -12.78
C GLU A 60 -9.36 -11.22 -12.43
N ARG A 61 -8.50 -11.93 -11.72
CA ARG A 61 -8.83 -13.29 -11.29
C ARG A 61 -9.98 -13.28 -10.30
N GLN A 62 -9.95 -12.33 -9.38
CA GLN A 62 -11.03 -12.22 -8.39
C GLN A 62 -12.38 -11.95 -9.06
N GLU A 63 -12.40 -11.09 -10.07
CA GLU A 63 -13.62 -10.81 -10.81
C GLU A 63 -14.19 -12.05 -11.47
N LYS A 64 -13.32 -12.95 -11.90
CA LYS A 64 -13.75 -14.20 -12.54
C LYS A 64 -14.02 -15.30 -11.54
N GLY A 65 -13.85 -15.03 -10.26
CA GLY A 65 -14.02 -16.04 -9.24
C GLY A 65 -12.95 -17.09 -9.26
N GLU A 66 -11.78 -16.77 -9.79
CA GLU A 66 -10.66 -17.70 -9.92
C GLU A 66 -9.55 -17.36 -8.95
N GLN A 67 -8.80 -18.39 -8.57
CA GLN A 67 -7.68 -18.21 -7.66
C GLN A 67 -6.46 -17.69 -8.45
N PRO A 68 -5.80 -16.64 -7.96
CA PRO A 68 -4.56 -16.18 -8.63
C PRO A 68 -3.48 -17.24 -8.55
N ARG A 69 -2.60 -17.25 -9.54
CA ARG A 69 -1.47 -18.18 -9.57
C ARG A 69 -0.19 -17.40 -9.77
N ALA A 70 0.77 -17.63 -8.86
CA ALA A 70 2.05 -16.91 -8.93
C ALA A 70 2.77 -17.17 -10.26
N SER A 71 2.64 -18.38 -10.79
CA SER A 71 3.33 -18.73 -12.04
C SER A 71 2.89 -17.86 -13.21
N ALA A 72 1.67 -17.37 -13.19
CA ALA A 72 1.17 -16.54 -14.29
C ALA A 72 1.90 -15.19 -14.36
N LEU A 73 2.51 -14.77 -13.25
CA LEU A 73 3.23 -13.50 -13.23
C LEU A 73 4.48 -13.53 -14.11
N PHE A 74 5.03 -14.71 -14.34
CA PHE A 74 6.21 -14.84 -15.21
C PHE A 74 5.89 -14.60 -16.67
N ASP A 75 4.62 -14.59 -17.03
CA ASP A 75 4.19 -14.19 -18.37
C ASP A 75 4.04 -12.69 -18.48
N ILE A 76 3.93 -12.00 -17.36
CA ILE A 76 3.71 -10.56 -17.33
C ILE A 76 5.02 -9.80 -17.12
N PHE A 77 5.92 -10.38 -16.32
CA PHE A 77 7.15 -9.73 -15.93
C PHE A 77 8.37 -10.46 -16.47
N SER A 78 9.42 -9.68 -16.70
CA SER A 78 10.73 -10.23 -16.99
C SER A 78 11.26 -10.99 -15.78
N PRO A 79 12.01 -12.09 -15.98
CA PRO A 79 12.49 -12.90 -14.86
C PRO A 79 13.40 -12.15 -13.88
N ASP A 80 14.02 -11.07 -14.34
CA ASP A 80 14.93 -10.34 -13.46
C ASP A 80 14.30 -9.08 -12.87
N THR A 81 13.01 -9.11 -12.61
CA THR A 81 12.31 -8.01 -11.96
C THR A 81 12.49 -8.13 -10.45
N PRO A 82 13.33 -7.29 -9.83
CA PRO A 82 13.61 -7.45 -8.39
C PRO A 82 12.40 -7.32 -7.49
N GLU A 83 11.49 -6.41 -7.84
CA GLU A 83 10.33 -6.20 -6.99
C GLU A 83 9.37 -7.39 -7.05
N LEU A 84 9.28 -8.06 -8.20
CA LEU A 84 8.50 -9.28 -8.28
C LEU A 84 9.09 -10.35 -7.39
N SER A 85 10.41 -10.50 -7.43
CA SER A 85 11.09 -11.47 -6.58
C SER A 85 10.83 -11.18 -5.10
N ALA A 86 10.83 -9.91 -4.73
CA ALA A 86 10.61 -9.54 -3.34
C ALA A 86 9.22 -9.98 -2.85
N VAL A 87 8.21 -9.87 -3.72
CA VAL A 87 6.87 -10.34 -3.37
C VAL A 87 6.82 -11.86 -3.28
N LEU A 88 7.39 -12.54 -4.28
CA LEU A 88 7.32 -13.99 -4.32
C LEU A 88 8.13 -14.65 -3.21
N ASP A 89 9.23 -14.03 -2.79
CA ASP A 89 10.08 -14.59 -1.74
C ASP A 89 9.36 -14.66 -0.40
N LEU A 90 8.31 -13.88 -0.20
CA LEU A 90 7.57 -13.94 1.06
C LEU A 90 6.88 -15.28 1.27
N SER A 91 6.70 -16.05 0.20
CA SER A 91 6.08 -17.37 0.32
C SER A 91 7.06 -18.42 0.80
N LEU A 92 8.36 -18.13 0.81
CA LEU A 92 9.38 -19.11 1.12
C LEU A 92 9.58 -19.36 2.61
N GLY A 93 9.05 -18.47 3.46
CA GLY A 93 9.16 -18.66 4.90
C GLY A 93 7.80 -18.76 5.53
N ASP A 94 7.76 -18.54 6.84
CA ASP A 94 6.52 -18.59 7.59
C ASP A 94 5.81 -17.25 7.65
N SER A 95 6.33 -16.26 6.93
CA SER A 95 5.82 -14.90 7.04
C SER A 95 4.32 -14.78 6.80
N LEU A 96 3.82 -15.52 5.82
CA LEU A 96 2.42 -15.36 5.42
C LEU A 96 1.44 -16.10 6.31
N GLU A 97 1.89 -17.16 7.00
CA GLU A 97 0.97 -17.97 7.81
C GLU A 97 1.37 -18.02 9.27
N GLY A 98 2.37 -17.24 9.67
CA GLY A 98 2.87 -17.29 11.03
C GLY A 98 1.95 -16.64 12.04
N VAL A 99 2.33 -16.79 13.31
CA VAL A 99 1.61 -16.16 14.40
C VAL A 99 1.66 -14.65 14.21
N GLY A 100 0.52 -14.01 14.30
CA GLY A 100 0.46 -12.56 14.14
C GLY A 100 0.38 -12.08 12.70
N ALA A 101 0.39 -12.99 11.71
CA ALA A 101 0.36 -12.59 10.31
C ALA A 101 -0.94 -11.86 9.95
N ALA A 102 -2.07 -12.33 10.49
CA ALA A 102 -3.35 -11.70 10.21
C ALA A 102 -3.38 -10.25 10.72
N LYS A 103 -2.85 -10.03 11.92
CA LYS A 103 -2.78 -8.69 12.47
C LYS A 103 -1.81 -7.82 11.67
N TYR A 104 -0.70 -8.39 11.27
CA TYR A 104 0.26 -7.67 10.46
C TYR A 104 -0.33 -7.27 9.11
N PHE A 105 -1.15 -8.15 8.53
CA PHE A 105 -1.85 -7.82 7.29
C PHE A 105 -2.72 -6.58 7.46
N GLU A 106 -3.46 -6.51 8.56
CA GLU A 106 -4.29 -5.35 8.84
C GLU A 106 -3.47 -4.09 9.08
N ASP A 107 -2.34 -4.24 9.77
CA ASP A 107 -1.43 -3.12 9.98
C ASP A 107 -0.88 -2.62 8.65
N CYS A 108 -0.60 -3.54 7.73
CA CYS A 108 -0.12 -3.17 6.40
C CYS A 108 -1.18 -2.39 5.62
N LEU A 109 -2.44 -2.80 5.72
CA LEU A 109 -3.52 -2.08 5.06
C LEU A 109 -3.62 -0.66 5.60
N ARG A 110 -3.49 -0.49 6.90
CA ARG A 110 -3.52 0.84 7.50
C ARG A 110 -2.32 1.67 7.07
N THR A 111 -1.15 1.04 6.97
CA THR A 111 0.05 1.75 6.54
C THR A 111 -0.12 2.31 5.13
N VAL A 112 -0.66 1.50 4.22
CA VAL A 112 -0.88 1.93 2.85
C VAL A 112 -1.94 3.03 2.78
N GLU A 113 -3.02 2.86 3.54
CA GLU A 113 -4.08 3.87 3.54
C GLU A 113 -3.59 5.18 4.15
N ARG A 114 -2.80 5.11 5.22
CA ARG A 114 -2.25 6.32 5.83
C ARG A 114 -1.36 7.07 4.86
N ALA A 115 -0.53 6.35 4.13
CA ALA A 115 0.36 6.97 3.15
C ALA A 115 -0.44 7.64 2.03
N ARG A 116 -1.51 6.99 1.59
CA ARG A 116 -2.37 7.54 0.54
C ARG A 116 -3.04 8.83 1.01
N LEU A 117 -3.56 8.81 2.22
CA LEU A 117 -4.22 10.01 2.77
C LEU A 117 -3.24 11.15 2.97
N GLN A 118 -2.04 10.83 3.44
CA GLN A 118 -1.01 11.84 3.66
C GLN A 118 -0.60 12.47 2.33
N GLU A 119 -0.46 11.66 1.30
CA GLU A 119 -0.11 12.16 -0.02
C GLU A 119 -1.21 13.05 -0.58
N GLU A 120 -2.46 12.63 -0.38
CA GLU A 120 -3.60 13.43 -0.82
C GLU A 120 -3.62 14.78 -0.11
N MET A 121 -3.37 14.78 1.20
CA MET A 121 -3.31 16.02 1.96
C MET A 121 -2.22 16.94 1.46
N ASN A 122 -1.05 16.37 1.20
CA ASN A 122 0.08 17.17 0.72
C ASN A 122 -0.25 17.81 -0.64
N ARG A 123 -0.86 17.04 -1.53
CA ARG A 123 -1.23 17.53 -2.85
C ARG A 123 -2.26 18.65 -2.73
N LEU A 124 -3.29 18.41 -1.92
CA LEU A 124 -4.37 19.40 -1.76
C LEU A 124 -3.88 20.64 -1.05
N SER A 125 -2.95 20.47 -0.11
CA SER A 125 -2.37 21.62 0.59
C SER A 125 -1.63 22.53 -0.38
N ARG A 126 -0.84 21.94 -1.29
CA ARG A 126 -0.14 22.74 -2.29
C ARG A 126 -1.11 23.48 -3.21
N LEU A 127 -2.17 22.79 -3.62
CA LEU A 127 -3.18 23.41 -4.47
C LEU A 127 -3.91 24.53 -3.74
N CYS A 128 -4.19 24.33 -2.46
CA CYS A 128 -4.85 25.34 -1.65
C CYS A 128 -3.99 26.59 -1.52
N ASP A 129 -2.69 26.40 -1.30
CA ASP A 129 -1.78 27.53 -1.16
C ASP A 129 -1.68 28.35 -2.44
N ALA A 130 -1.83 27.70 -3.58
CA ALA A 130 -1.75 28.37 -4.87
C ALA A 130 -3.08 28.95 -5.33
N GLU A 131 -4.18 28.61 -4.66
CA GLU A 131 -5.50 29.05 -5.09
C GLU A 131 -5.76 30.50 -4.70
N THR A 132 -6.23 31.31 -5.64
CA THR A 132 -6.54 32.71 -5.37
C THR A 132 -8.03 32.97 -5.19
N ASP A 133 -8.88 32.07 -5.66
CA ASP A 133 -10.31 32.21 -5.49
C ASP A 133 -10.72 31.85 -4.07
N VAL A 134 -11.33 32.78 -3.37
CA VAL A 134 -11.64 32.59 -1.95
C VAL A 134 -12.62 31.44 -1.72
N ALA A 135 -13.62 31.30 -2.57
CA ALA A 135 -14.62 30.26 -2.41
C ALA A 135 -13.99 28.87 -2.59
N ARG A 136 -13.14 28.72 -3.61
CA ARG A 136 -12.46 27.45 -3.86
C ARG A 136 -11.48 27.13 -2.75
N LYS A 137 -10.75 28.14 -2.28
CA LYS A 137 -9.79 27.93 -1.21
C LYS A 137 -10.48 27.44 0.05
N ARG A 138 -11.66 28.00 0.32
CA ARG A 138 -12.45 27.58 1.49
C ARG A 138 -12.89 26.12 1.36
N GLU A 139 -13.31 25.72 0.17
CA GLU A 139 -13.70 24.34 -0.06
C GLU A 139 -12.52 23.39 0.08
N MET A 140 -11.36 23.78 -0.44
CA MET A 140 -10.16 22.98 -0.30
C MET A 140 -9.77 22.83 1.16
N THR A 141 -9.92 23.88 1.95
CA THR A 141 -9.63 23.84 3.37
C THR A 141 -10.54 22.84 4.08
N ARG A 142 -11.83 22.81 3.71
CA ARG A 142 -12.74 21.84 4.29
C ARG A 142 -12.32 20.41 3.95
N SER A 143 -11.91 20.20 2.70
CA SER A 143 -11.45 18.87 2.30
C SER A 143 -10.20 18.46 3.07
N LEU A 144 -9.29 19.41 3.30
CA LEU A 144 -8.09 19.14 4.08
C LEU A 144 -8.45 18.73 5.51
N LEU A 145 -9.41 19.42 6.11
CA LEU A 145 -9.84 19.07 7.46
C LEU A 145 -10.46 17.69 7.50
N SER A 146 -11.24 17.36 6.48
CA SER A 146 -11.85 16.02 6.39
C SER A 146 -10.79 14.94 6.29
N LEU A 147 -9.76 15.17 5.47
CA LEU A 147 -8.66 14.22 5.35
C LEU A 147 -7.89 14.08 6.65
N ALA A 148 -7.69 15.20 7.35
CA ALA A 148 -6.99 15.15 8.62
C ALA A 148 -7.74 14.31 9.65
N VAL A 149 -9.07 14.41 9.66
CA VAL A 149 -9.88 13.59 10.56
C VAL A 149 -9.77 12.12 10.21
N LYS A 150 -9.85 11.79 8.92
CA LYS A 150 -9.69 10.41 8.50
C LYS A 150 -8.34 9.85 8.90
N LEU A 151 -7.30 10.65 8.71
CA LEU A 151 -5.94 10.22 9.04
C LEU A 151 -5.80 9.99 10.55
N LYS A 152 -6.38 10.85 11.33
CA LYS A 152 -6.32 10.72 12.78
C LYS A 152 -7.02 9.46 13.28
N ASN A 153 -8.08 9.05 12.57
CA ASN A 153 -8.87 7.90 12.98
C ASN A 153 -8.36 6.56 12.46
N LEU A 154 -7.28 6.56 11.71
CA LEU A 154 -6.65 5.31 11.32
C LEU A 154 -5.86 4.71 12.50
#